data_19343c505014f547cd86d490ee5d5e9e
#
_entry.id   19343c505014f547cd86d490ee5d5e9e
#
_cell.length_a   1.000
_cell.length_b   1.000
_cell.length_c   1.000
_cell.angle_alpha   90.00
_cell.angle_beta   90.00
_cell.angle_gamma   90.00
#
_symmetry.space_group_name_H-M   'P 1'
#
loop_
_entity.id
_entity.type
_entity.pdbx_description
1 polymer ?
#
loop_
_entity_poly.entity_id
_entity_poly.type
_entity_poly.pdbx_seq_one_letter_code
_entity_poly.pdbx_strand_id
1 'polypeptide(L)'
;MSNATAGWPGWILGAVALTVAPVTSLPGVFPSSAEAASTEGVRPAATTALGHERGPLLVAHRGASGYAPENTVAAAQAAAGTGTTWVETDVQRTSDGELVLMHDTTLARTTDAEEVFPDRAPWRVADFTAEEISRLDAGGWFGEEFAGEPVPTLEDFLDELDDNRQKLLLELKSPSLYPGIEAEILEELGDHGWLREWYPGQRVVLQSFEADSVRTVHELAPRLETGFLGTPPVAEIPEYAEFADQINPRHADLTEEYVASVQSVRGPHGRPLKVYTWTVNDGELANRVADLGVDGIISDVPDVVRAALRP
;
A
#
# COMPACT_ATOMS: atom_id res chain seq x y z
N MET A 1 -33.06 34.61 35.68
CA MET A 1 -33.92 35.53 34.92
C MET A 1 -33.43 35.51 33.48
N SER A 2 -34.35 35.20 32.62
CA SER A 2 -34.44 35.33 31.16
C SER A 2 -33.85 34.21 30.29
N ASN A 3 -34.75 33.35 29.87
CA ASN A 3 -34.67 32.41 28.73
C ASN A 3 -34.67 33.15 27.40
N ALA A 4 -33.89 32.68 26.45
CA ALA A 4 -34.11 32.96 25.05
C ALA A 4 -33.95 31.63 24.24
N THR A 5 -35.08 31.09 23.81
CA THR A 5 -35.25 30.03 22.84
C THR A 5 -35.21 30.61 21.41
N ALA A 6 -34.34 30.09 20.56
CA ALA A 6 -34.39 30.39 19.11
C ALA A 6 -34.81 29.12 18.37
N GLY A 7 -35.95 29.24 17.66
CA GLY A 7 -36.58 28.19 16.89
C GLY A 7 -35.95 28.04 15.49
N TRP A 8 -36.04 26.84 14.94
CA TRP A 8 -35.62 26.45 13.61
C TRP A 8 -36.79 26.56 12.62
N PRO A 9 -36.58 27.03 11.38
CA PRO A 9 -37.64 27.02 10.35
C PRO A 9 -37.66 25.68 9.63
N GLY A 10 -38.89 25.15 9.46
CA GLY A 10 -39.20 23.92 8.75
C GLY A 10 -39.04 24.05 7.23
N TRP A 11 -38.60 23.00 6.59
CA TRP A 11 -38.56 22.85 5.14
C TRP A 11 -39.77 22.06 4.64
N ILE A 12 -40.41 22.63 3.63
CA ILE A 12 -41.65 22.16 2.95
C ILE A 12 -41.25 21.03 1.98
N LEU A 13 -41.97 19.90 2.09
CA LEU A 13 -41.93 18.79 1.13
C LEU A 13 -42.71 19.16 -0.13
N GLY A 14 -42.01 19.25 -1.26
CA GLY A 14 -42.61 19.34 -2.59
C GLY A 14 -42.73 17.95 -3.23
N ALA A 15 -43.94 17.47 -3.46
CA ALA A 15 -44.23 16.25 -4.20
C ALA A 15 -44.17 16.50 -5.71
N VAL A 16 -43.33 15.73 -6.42
CA VAL A 16 -43.31 15.70 -7.90
C VAL A 16 -44.07 14.47 -8.38
N ALA A 17 -45.17 14.71 -9.12
CA ALA A 17 -45.95 13.65 -9.76
C ALA A 17 -45.31 13.23 -11.10
N LEU A 18 -45.01 11.96 -11.26
CA LEU A 18 -44.63 11.35 -12.54
C LEU A 18 -45.88 10.93 -13.32
N THR A 19 -46.03 11.48 -14.50
CA THR A 19 -47.04 11.05 -15.48
C THR A 19 -46.46 10.00 -16.41
N VAL A 20 -47.08 8.81 -16.45
CA VAL A 20 -46.76 7.70 -17.37
C VAL A 20 -47.64 7.82 -18.63
N ALA A 21 -47.03 7.86 -19.79
CA ALA A 21 -47.73 7.79 -21.10
C ALA A 21 -47.69 6.34 -21.63
N PRO A 22 -48.76 5.85 -22.27
CA PRO A 22 -48.83 4.49 -22.81
C PRO A 22 -48.16 4.37 -24.19
N VAL A 23 -47.39 3.33 -24.40
CA VAL A 23 -46.81 2.93 -25.70
C VAL A 23 -47.74 1.94 -26.38
N THR A 24 -48.24 2.31 -27.56
CA THR A 24 -49.06 1.47 -28.44
C THR A 24 -48.19 0.54 -29.27
N SER A 25 -48.52 -0.77 -29.28
CA SER A 25 -47.91 -1.80 -30.07
C SER A 25 -48.50 -1.90 -31.48
N LEU A 26 -47.64 -2.00 -32.51
CA LEU A 26 -48.04 -2.37 -33.89
C LEU A 26 -47.48 -3.76 -34.22
N PRO A 27 -48.24 -4.60 -34.95
CA PRO A 27 -47.76 -5.96 -35.31
C PRO A 27 -46.93 -5.94 -36.61
N GLY A 28 -45.72 -6.46 -36.54
CA GLY A 28 -44.84 -6.70 -37.72
C GLY A 28 -44.79 -8.16 -38.08
N VAL A 29 -45.01 -8.43 -39.37
CA VAL A 29 -45.06 -9.72 -40.07
C VAL A 29 -43.68 -10.34 -40.18
N PHE A 30 -43.56 -11.63 -39.86
CA PHE A 30 -42.36 -12.43 -40.05
C PHE A 30 -42.39 -13.21 -41.37
N PRO A 31 -41.33 -13.21 -42.20
CA PRO A 31 -41.12 -14.30 -43.20
C PRO A 31 -40.26 -15.40 -42.57
N SER A 32 -40.72 -16.64 -42.74
CA SER A 32 -40.04 -17.88 -42.46
C SER A 32 -38.99 -18.16 -43.55
N SER A 33 -37.75 -18.43 -43.17
CA SER A 33 -36.76 -19.11 -43.97
C SER A 33 -35.90 -19.98 -43.08
N ALA A 34 -36.08 -21.29 -43.20
CA ALA A 34 -35.20 -22.29 -42.56
C ALA A 34 -33.94 -22.43 -43.42
N GLU A 35 -32.80 -22.19 -42.81
CA GLU A 35 -31.49 -22.55 -43.39
C GLU A 35 -30.62 -23.22 -42.34
N ALA A 36 -30.04 -24.36 -42.74
CA ALA A 36 -29.33 -25.29 -41.89
C ALA A 36 -28.07 -24.66 -41.29
N ALA A 37 -27.96 -24.63 -39.95
CA ALA A 37 -26.76 -24.20 -39.24
C ALA A 37 -25.77 -25.36 -39.11
N SER A 38 -24.62 -25.23 -39.76
CA SER A 38 -23.41 -26.01 -39.52
C SER A 38 -22.90 -25.74 -38.09
N THR A 39 -22.65 -26.81 -37.36
CA THR A 39 -22.03 -26.76 -36.03
C THR A 39 -20.55 -26.38 -36.14
N GLU A 40 -20.21 -25.11 -36.15
CA GLU A 40 -18.88 -24.64 -35.81
C GLU A 40 -18.69 -24.64 -34.30
N GLY A 41 -17.63 -25.34 -33.84
CA GLY A 41 -17.30 -25.47 -32.44
C GLY A 41 -17.06 -24.08 -31.81
N VAL A 42 -17.79 -23.81 -30.72
CA VAL A 42 -17.56 -22.66 -29.89
C VAL A 42 -16.17 -22.81 -29.24
N ARG A 43 -15.18 -22.12 -29.82
CA ARG A 43 -13.92 -21.87 -29.11
C ARG A 43 -14.28 -21.02 -27.87
N PRO A 44 -13.78 -21.40 -26.66
CA PRO A 44 -13.93 -20.51 -25.53
C PRO A 44 -13.31 -19.16 -25.90
N ALA A 45 -14.07 -18.09 -25.72
CA ALA A 45 -13.55 -16.75 -25.84
C ALA A 45 -12.35 -16.65 -24.89
N ALA A 46 -11.17 -16.41 -25.42
CA ALA A 46 -10.04 -16.00 -24.62
C ALA A 46 -10.50 -14.78 -23.83
N THR A 47 -10.57 -14.92 -22.52
CA THR A 47 -10.76 -13.79 -21.60
C THR A 47 -9.57 -12.89 -21.89
N THR A 48 -9.79 -11.82 -22.65
CA THR A 48 -8.82 -10.75 -22.80
C THR A 48 -8.61 -10.21 -21.38
N ALA A 49 -7.49 -10.60 -20.78
CA ALA A 49 -6.94 -9.90 -19.64
C ALA A 49 -7.01 -8.41 -20.00
N LEU A 50 -7.70 -7.61 -19.19
CA LEU A 50 -7.73 -6.16 -19.31
C LEU A 50 -6.27 -5.73 -19.17
N GLY A 51 -5.61 -5.50 -20.31
CA GLY A 51 -4.19 -5.25 -20.39
C GLY A 51 -3.82 -4.06 -19.52
N HIS A 52 -2.89 -4.27 -18.63
CA HIS A 52 -2.07 -3.22 -18.09
C HIS A 52 -1.26 -2.66 -19.26
N GLU A 53 -1.75 -1.60 -19.90
CA GLU A 53 -1.00 -0.88 -20.95
C GLU A 53 0.32 -0.26 -20.39
N ARG A 54 0.52 -0.38 -19.08
CA ARG A 54 1.75 -0.05 -18.35
C ARG A 54 2.04 -1.23 -17.43
N GLY A 55 3.30 -1.72 -17.45
CA GLY A 55 3.76 -2.80 -16.58
C GLY A 55 3.49 -2.53 -15.08
N PRO A 56 3.84 -3.47 -14.18
CA PRO A 56 3.59 -3.33 -12.75
C PRO A 56 4.22 -2.05 -12.18
N LEU A 57 3.57 -1.47 -11.16
CA LEU A 57 4.12 -0.35 -10.41
C LEU A 57 5.39 -0.78 -9.68
N LEU A 58 6.44 0.03 -9.74
CA LEU A 58 7.67 -0.24 -8.99
C LEU A 58 7.68 0.55 -7.69
N VAL A 59 8.00 -0.15 -6.59
CA VAL A 59 8.15 0.40 -5.25
C VAL A 59 9.56 0.10 -4.75
N ALA A 60 10.25 1.09 -4.23
CA ALA A 60 11.57 0.93 -3.63
C ALA A 60 11.42 0.42 -2.19
N HIS A 61 11.89 -0.79 -1.91
CA HIS A 61 11.78 -1.50 -0.63
C HIS A 61 12.71 -0.89 0.42
N ARG A 62 12.15 -0.28 1.46
CA ARG A 62 12.86 0.49 2.48
C ARG A 62 13.73 1.60 1.88
N GLY A 63 13.23 2.24 0.82
CA GLY A 63 14.02 3.01 -0.11
C GLY A 63 14.69 2.14 -1.16
N ALA A 64 15.69 2.66 -1.87
CA ALA A 64 16.53 1.84 -2.75
C ALA A 64 17.63 1.15 -1.93
N SER A 65 17.23 0.21 -1.07
CA SER A 65 18.07 -0.42 -0.04
C SER A 65 19.21 -1.29 -0.58
N GLY A 66 19.23 -1.56 -1.87
CA GLY A 66 20.38 -2.14 -2.56
C GLY A 66 21.54 -1.15 -2.78
N TYR A 67 21.31 0.15 -2.57
CA TYR A 67 22.29 1.22 -2.86
C TYR A 67 22.57 2.14 -1.66
N ALA A 68 21.72 2.14 -0.65
CA ALA A 68 21.83 2.94 0.56
C ALA A 68 21.25 2.19 1.76
N PRO A 69 21.58 2.57 3.01
CA PRO A 69 21.08 1.86 4.19
C PRO A 69 19.55 1.91 4.28
N GLU A 70 18.93 0.75 4.51
CA GLU A 70 17.47 0.58 4.56
C GLU A 70 16.79 1.54 5.55
N ASN A 71 15.57 1.99 5.23
CA ASN A 71 14.74 2.85 6.10
C ASN A 71 15.40 4.18 6.49
N THR A 72 16.26 4.74 5.65
CA THR A 72 16.92 6.04 5.85
C THR A 72 16.51 7.06 4.78
N VAL A 73 16.77 8.33 5.08
CA VAL A 73 16.63 9.42 4.11
C VAL A 73 17.53 9.18 2.90
N ALA A 74 18.75 8.70 3.11
CA ALA A 74 19.67 8.35 2.03
C ALA A 74 19.08 7.30 1.07
N ALA A 75 18.35 6.31 1.58
CA ALA A 75 17.70 5.30 0.73
C ALA A 75 16.50 5.86 -0.07
N ALA A 76 15.74 6.81 0.50
CA ALA A 76 14.70 7.53 -0.23
C ALA A 76 15.29 8.39 -1.37
N GLN A 77 16.38 9.10 -1.12
CA GLN A 77 17.13 9.87 -2.13
C GLN A 77 17.69 8.97 -3.23
N ALA A 78 18.26 7.81 -2.86
CA ALA A 78 18.71 6.83 -3.83
C ALA A 78 17.55 6.33 -4.71
N ALA A 79 16.36 6.08 -4.14
CA ALA A 79 15.18 5.72 -4.89
C ALA A 79 14.75 6.81 -5.87
N ALA A 80 14.76 8.09 -5.45
CA ALA A 80 14.51 9.24 -6.32
C ALA A 80 15.54 9.31 -7.46
N GLY A 81 16.81 9.07 -7.17
CA GLY A 81 17.89 9.01 -8.15
C GLY A 81 17.71 7.94 -9.23
N THR A 82 17.06 6.82 -8.89
CA THR A 82 16.65 5.79 -9.86
C THR A 82 15.40 6.19 -10.66
N GLY A 83 14.71 7.26 -10.32
CA GLY A 83 13.44 7.67 -10.89
C GLY A 83 12.25 6.85 -10.35
N THR A 84 12.37 6.24 -9.17
CA THR A 84 11.28 5.50 -8.53
C THR A 84 10.46 6.45 -7.66
N THR A 85 9.16 6.48 -7.94
CA THR A 85 8.24 7.43 -7.29
C THR A 85 7.53 6.88 -6.06
N TRP A 86 7.49 5.55 -5.88
CA TRP A 86 6.95 4.92 -4.69
C TRP A 86 8.08 4.37 -3.84
N VAL A 87 8.04 4.71 -2.57
CA VAL A 87 8.98 4.23 -1.55
C VAL A 87 8.20 3.47 -0.50
N GLU A 88 8.66 2.31 -0.16
CA GLU A 88 8.18 1.54 0.99
C GLU A 88 9.13 1.75 2.16
N THR A 89 8.59 1.80 3.39
CA THR A 89 9.35 1.89 4.64
C THR A 89 8.55 1.31 5.81
N ASP A 90 9.25 0.96 6.89
CA ASP A 90 8.68 0.32 8.09
C ASP A 90 8.65 1.29 9.26
N VAL A 91 7.48 1.49 9.90
CA VAL A 91 7.34 2.37 11.05
C VAL A 91 7.12 1.60 12.35
N GLN A 92 7.79 2.05 13.40
CA GLN A 92 7.65 1.60 14.78
C GLN A 92 7.58 2.82 15.72
N ARG A 93 7.38 2.60 17.03
CA ARG A 93 7.25 3.68 18.01
C ARG A 93 8.28 3.55 19.15
N THR A 94 8.88 4.66 19.50
CA THR A 94 9.78 4.79 20.66
C THR A 94 9.04 4.70 22.00
N SER A 95 9.78 4.63 23.11
CA SER A 95 9.22 4.57 24.45
C SER A 95 8.49 5.86 24.88
N ASP A 96 8.84 6.98 24.28
CA ASP A 96 8.24 8.31 24.54
C ASP A 96 7.23 8.76 23.48
N GLY A 97 6.91 7.86 22.50
CA GLY A 97 5.79 8.05 21.58
C GLY A 97 6.17 8.51 20.18
N GLU A 98 7.45 8.73 19.88
CA GLU A 98 7.89 9.16 18.55
C GLU A 98 7.80 8.03 17.53
N LEU A 99 7.35 8.32 16.31
CA LEU A 99 7.33 7.38 15.19
C LEU A 99 8.67 7.39 14.46
N VAL A 100 9.34 6.25 14.43
CA VAL A 100 10.68 6.08 13.82
C VAL A 100 10.68 4.97 12.78
N LEU A 101 11.59 5.07 11.80
CA LEU A 101 11.66 4.09 10.72
C LEU A 101 12.67 3.00 11.04
N MET A 102 12.17 1.78 11.24
CA MET A 102 12.99 0.61 11.56
C MET A 102 12.27 -0.68 11.21
N HIS A 103 12.96 -1.60 10.50
CA HIS A 103 12.36 -2.88 10.14
C HIS A 103 12.30 -3.85 11.31
N ASP A 104 13.45 -4.10 11.96
CA ASP A 104 13.52 -5.06 13.06
C ASP A 104 12.95 -4.44 14.34
N THR A 105 12.38 -5.25 15.22
CA THR A 105 11.93 -4.79 16.54
C THR A 105 13.08 -4.40 17.47
N THR A 106 14.33 -4.57 17.00
CA THR A 106 15.56 -4.19 17.69
C THR A 106 16.46 -3.34 16.80
N LEU A 107 17.26 -2.48 17.40
CA LEU A 107 18.16 -1.54 16.73
C LEU A 107 19.48 -2.18 16.25
N ALA A 108 19.81 -3.37 16.76
CA ALA A 108 21.16 -3.96 16.69
C ALA A 108 21.70 -4.24 15.28
N ARG A 109 20.84 -4.64 14.31
CA ARG A 109 21.29 -5.07 13.00
C ARG A 109 21.72 -3.91 12.10
N THR A 110 21.04 -2.79 12.20
CA THR A 110 21.18 -1.66 11.27
C THR A 110 21.60 -0.37 11.96
N THR A 111 22.08 -0.46 13.22
CA THR A 111 22.67 0.67 13.93
C THR A 111 23.85 0.23 14.79
N ASP A 112 24.57 1.19 15.33
CA ASP A 112 25.64 1.01 16.31
C ASP A 112 25.15 0.92 17.77
N ALA A 113 23.89 0.55 17.99
CA ALA A 113 23.24 0.52 19.32
C ALA A 113 24.00 -0.34 20.34
N GLU A 114 24.67 -1.42 19.90
CA GLU A 114 25.50 -2.27 20.76
C GLU A 114 26.73 -1.53 21.31
N GLU A 115 27.28 -0.60 20.54
CA GLU A 115 28.44 0.22 20.92
C GLU A 115 28.02 1.42 21.80
N VAL A 116 26.94 2.12 21.41
CA VAL A 116 26.46 3.32 22.10
C VAL A 116 25.77 2.99 23.42
N PHE A 117 25.08 1.84 23.49
CA PHE A 117 24.29 1.40 24.65
C PHE A 117 24.59 -0.06 25.04
N PRO A 118 25.83 -0.42 25.43
CA PRO A 118 26.25 -1.82 25.61
C PRO A 118 25.46 -2.60 26.67
N ASP A 119 24.89 -1.89 27.66
CA ASP A 119 24.15 -2.49 28.77
C ASP A 119 22.62 -2.55 28.54
N ARG A 120 22.14 -2.19 27.35
CA ARG A 120 20.71 -2.05 27.02
C ARG A 120 20.15 -3.20 26.14
N ALA A 121 20.91 -4.32 26.01
CA ALA A 121 20.39 -5.48 25.24
C ALA A 121 18.99 -5.91 25.73
N PRO A 122 18.08 -6.33 24.82
CA PRO A 122 18.29 -6.63 23.40
C PRO A 122 18.05 -5.44 22.44
N TRP A 123 18.15 -4.21 22.90
CA TRP A 123 18.00 -2.97 22.11
C TRP A 123 16.66 -2.86 21.33
N ARG A 124 15.54 -3.14 22.02
CA ARG A 124 14.22 -3.00 21.38
C ARG A 124 13.93 -1.54 21.12
N VAL A 125 13.37 -1.22 19.94
CA VAL A 125 12.93 0.14 19.59
C VAL A 125 12.04 0.72 20.68
N ALA A 126 11.07 -0.04 21.17
CA ALA A 126 10.12 0.37 22.22
C ALA A 126 10.75 0.66 23.60
N ASP A 127 12.01 0.31 23.83
CA ASP A 127 12.70 0.56 25.10
C ASP A 127 13.53 1.87 25.10
N PHE A 128 13.65 2.55 23.94
CA PHE A 128 14.46 3.76 23.76
C PHE A 128 13.59 4.96 23.47
N THR A 129 14.02 6.13 23.97
CA THR A 129 13.43 7.42 23.59
C THR A 129 13.91 7.88 22.22
N ALA A 130 13.19 8.82 21.61
CA ALA A 130 13.61 9.46 20.36
C ALA A 130 14.99 10.12 20.48
N GLU A 131 15.28 10.80 21.62
CA GLU A 131 16.60 11.40 21.89
C GLU A 131 17.71 10.35 21.95
N GLU A 132 17.44 9.17 22.52
CA GLU A 132 18.43 8.08 22.55
C GLU A 132 18.66 7.51 21.15
N ILE A 133 17.61 7.28 20.36
CA ILE A 133 17.68 6.75 18.98
C ILE A 133 18.38 7.74 18.06
N SER A 134 18.17 9.04 18.19
CA SER A 134 18.82 10.06 17.37
C SER A 134 20.36 10.13 17.51
N ARG A 135 20.92 9.42 18.51
CA ARG A 135 22.37 9.31 18.70
C ARG A 135 23.02 8.16 17.94
N LEU A 136 22.21 7.31 17.32
CA LEU A 136 22.67 6.11 16.63
C LEU A 136 23.05 6.41 15.19
N ASP A 137 24.06 5.70 14.72
CA ASP A 137 24.45 5.63 13.31
C ASP A 137 23.72 4.46 12.64
N ALA A 138 22.80 4.78 11.74
CA ALA A 138 22.03 3.81 10.95
C ALA A 138 22.63 3.57 9.55
N GLY A 139 23.75 4.17 9.22
CA GLY A 139 24.37 4.09 7.90
C GLY A 139 25.69 3.36 7.85
N GLY A 140 26.54 3.48 8.89
CA GLY A 140 27.90 2.95 8.91
C GLY A 140 28.01 1.42 8.71
N TRP A 141 26.98 0.65 9.07
CA TRP A 141 26.92 -0.79 8.83
C TRP A 141 26.81 -1.14 7.33
N PHE A 142 26.23 -0.24 6.53
CA PHE A 142 26.06 -0.43 5.09
C PHE A 142 27.32 -0.03 4.31
N GLY A 143 27.93 1.09 4.66
CA GLY A 143 29.14 1.59 4.02
C GLY A 143 29.69 2.84 4.72
N GLU A 144 31.01 3.03 4.65
CA GLU A 144 31.69 4.17 5.30
C GLU A 144 31.17 5.52 4.79
N GLU A 145 30.71 5.57 3.54
CA GLU A 145 30.11 6.76 2.92
C GLU A 145 28.78 7.21 3.56
N PHE A 146 28.11 6.30 4.30
CA PHE A 146 26.87 6.57 5.01
C PHE A 146 27.06 6.70 6.53
N ALA A 147 28.32 6.69 7.00
CA ALA A 147 28.58 6.82 8.44
C ALA A 147 28.00 8.12 9.00
N GLY A 148 27.23 8.00 10.08
CA GLY A 148 26.52 9.11 10.71
C GLY A 148 25.13 9.37 10.14
N GLU A 149 24.61 8.55 9.23
CA GLU A 149 23.20 8.61 8.81
C GLU A 149 22.30 8.29 10.01
N PRO A 150 21.34 9.16 10.39
CA PRO A 150 20.49 8.91 11.54
C PRO A 150 19.39 7.89 11.25
N VAL A 151 18.82 7.30 12.29
CA VAL A 151 17.49 6.68 12.23
C VAL A 151 16.47 7.81 12.05
N PRO A 152 15.72 7.90 10.94
CA PRO A 152 14.79 9.00 10.73
C PRO A 152 13.51 8.84 11.57
N THR A 153 12.90 9.95 11.95
CA THR A 153 11.50 9.98 12.35
C THR A 153 10.59 9.81 11.12
N LEU A 154 9.31 9.51 11.33
CA LEU A 154 8.34 9.53 10.24
C LEU A 154 8.24 10.94 9.63
N GLU A 155 8.23 12.00 10.46
CA GLU A 155 8.22 13.40 10.04
C GLU A 155 9.36 13.71 9.08
N ASP A 156 10.62 13.46 9.49
CA ASP A 156 11.81 13.72 8.66
C ASP A 156 11.73 13.01 7.30
N PHE A 157 11.19 11.79 7.29
CA PHE A 157 11.05 11.01 6.07
C PHE A 157 9.94 11.53 5.15
N LEU A 158 8.81 11.95 5.71
CA LEU A 158 7.71 12.57 4.96
C LEU A 158 8.17 13.86 4.26
N ASP A 159 8.96 14.68 4.94
CA ASP A 159 9.54 15.91 4.38
C ASP A 159 10.46 15.60 3.19
N GLU A 160 11.33 14.59 3.32
CA GLU A 160 12.19 14.15 2.22
C GLU A 160 11.38 13.64 1.02
N LEU A 161 10.33 12.84 1.27
CA LEU A 161 9.47 12.33 0.20
C LEU A 161 8.71 13.47 -0.51
N ASP A 162 8.33 14.53 0.22
CA ASP A 162 7.70 15.72 -0.35
C ASP A 162 8.67 16.48 -1.27
N ASP A 163 9.89 16.69 -0.83
CA ASP A 163 10.94 17.36 -1.62
C ASP A 163 11.23 16.60 -2.92
N ASN A 164 11.25 15.27 -2.85
CA ASN A 164 11.46 14.37 -3.98
C ASN A 164 10.20 14.12 -4.82
N ARG A 165 9.02 14.57 -4.41
CA ARG A 165 7.71 14.25 -5.00
C ARG A 165 7.45 12.75 -5.07
N GLN A 166 7.87 12.02 -4.06
CA GLN A 166 7.66 10.60 -3.92
C GLN A 166 6.33 10.30 -3.21
N LYS A 167 5.96 9.04 -3.24
CA LYS A 167 4.76 8.46 -2.63
C LYS A 167 5.17 7.36 -1.68
N LEU A 168 4.35 7.08 -0.69
CA LEU A 168 4.66 6.22 0.44
C LEU A 168 3.79 4.96 0.45
N LEU A 169 4.43 3.81 0.58
CA LEU A 169 3.84 2.56 1.03
C LEU A 169 4.39 2.29 2.43
N LEU A 170 3.62 2.57 3.48
CA LEU A 170 4.08 2.50 4.87
C LEU A 170 3.65 1.20 5.53
N GLU A 171 4.61 0.38 5.98
CA GLU A 171 4.32 -0.81 6.78
C GLU A 171 4.24 -0.46 8.27
N LEU A 172 3.11 -0.80 8.90
CA LEU A 172 2.97 -0.81 10.36
C LEU A 172 3.67 -2.08 10.87
N LYS A 173 4.86 -1.89 11.46
CA LYS A 173 5.70 -3.01 11.88
C LYS A 173 5.35 -3.49 13.28
N SER A 174 4.95 -4.77 13.39
CA SER A 174 4.57 -5.38 14.68
C SER A 174 3.64 -4.49 15.53
N PRO A 175 2.52 -3.98 14.97
CA PRO A 175 1.65 -3.00 15.64
C PRO A 175 1.08 -3.50 16.97
N SER A 176 0.97 -4.82 17.15
CA SER A 176 0.57 -5.42 18.44
C SER A 176 1.50 -5.07 19.61
N LEU A 177 2.75 -4.66 19.35
CA LEU A 177 3.67 -4.14 20.36
C LEU A 177 3.35 -2.69 20.75
N TYR A 178 2.57 -1.97 19.96
CA TYR A 178 2.35 -0.52 20.05
C TYR A 178 0.85 -0.19 20.02
N PRO A 179 0.09 -0.49 21.08
CA PRO A 179 -1.36 -0.23 21.10
C PRO A 179 -1.69 1.21 20.72
N GLY A 180 -2.53 1.40 19.70
CA GLY A 180 -2.97 2.69 19.19
C GLY A 180 -2.07 3.35 18.14
N ILE A 181 -1.01 2.70 17.69
CA ILE A 181 -0.07 3.23 16.69
C ILE A 181 -0.76 3.61 15.37
N GLU A 182 -1.86 2.92 15.00
CA GLU A 182 -2.63 3.22 13.80
C GLU A 182 -3.18 4.65 13.83
N ALA A 183 -3.72 5.07 14.97
CA ALA A 183 -4.26 6.42 15.13
C ALA A 183 -3.16 7.49 15.14
N GLU A 184 -2.02 7.21 15.78
CA GLU A 184 -0.86 8.10 15.83
C GLU A 184 -0.27 8.33 14.44
N ILE A 185 -0.10 7.27 13.65
CA ILE A 185 0.37 7.37 12.26
C ILE A 185 -0.61 8.19 11.41
N LEU A 186 -1.92 7.97 11.56
CA LEU A 186 -2.93 8.72 10.81
C LEU A 186 -2.96 10.20 11.23
N GLU A 187 -2.74 10.52 12.50
CA GLU A 187 -2.62 11.89 12.99
C GLU A 187 -1.41 12.59 12.36
N GLU A 188 -0.24 11.98 12.39
CA GLU A 188 0.99 12.52 11.82
C GLU A 188 0.90 12.72 10.30
N LEU A 189 0.40 11.71 9.56
CA LEU A 189 0.14 11.83 8.12
C LEU A 189 -0.87 12.96 7.82
N GLY A 190 -1.86 13.16 8.69
CA GLY A 190 -2.86 14.22 8.57
C GLY A 190 -2.26 15.61 8.78
N ASP A 191 -1.43 15.80 9.80
CA ASP A 191 -0.76 17.04 10.14
C ASP A 191 0.21 17.50 9.05
N HIS A 192 0.94 16.56 8.44
CA HIS A 192 1.80 16.79 7.28
C HIS A 192 1.03 16.87 5.95
N GLY A 193 -0.29 16.76 5.96
CA GLY A 193 -1.15 16.93 4.79
C GLY A 193 -1.11 15.78 3.79
N TRP A 194 -0.60 14.61 4.18
CA TRP A 194 -0.53 13.42 3.35
C TRP A 194 -1.89 12.75 3.14
N LEU A 195 -2.88 13.00 3.98
CA LEU A 195 -4.25 12.50 3.86
C LEU A 195 -5.22 13.43 3.10
N ARG A 196 -4.73 14.47 2.43
CA ARG A 196 -5.58 15.44 1.70
C ARG A 196 -6.15 14.87 0.40
N GLU A 197 -5.41 13.98 -0.24
CA GLU A 197 -5.82 13.32 -1.48
C GLU A 197 -6.45 11.97 -1.14
N TRP A 198 -7.67 11.75 -1.64
CA TRP A 198 -8.42 10.52 -1.39
C TRP A 198 -8.39 9.61 -2.60
N TYR A 199 -8.53 8.32 -2.32
CA TYR A 199 -8.58 7.30 -3.37
C TYR A 199 -9.42 7.74 -4.58
N PRO A 200 -8.93 7.59 -5.85
CA PRO A 200 -7.70 6.90 -6.25
C PRO A 200 -6.46 7.79 -6.43
N GLY A 201 -6.48 9.02 -6.01
CA GLY A 201 -5.39 9.98 -6.21
C GLY A 201 -4.32 9.98 -5.12
N GLN A 202 -4.41 9.08 -4.15
CA GLN A 202 -3.58 9.04 -2.97
C GLN A 202 -2.10 8.87 -3.28
N ARG A 203 -1.29 9.43 -2.38
CA ARG A 203 0.15 9.27 -2.38
C ARG A 203 0.68 8.47 -1.19
N VAL A 204 -0.22 7.91 -0.37
CA VAL A 204 0.10 7.02 0.75
C VAL A 204 -0.82 5.81 0.74
N VAL A 205 -0.25 4.65 1.04
CA VAL A 205 -0.91 3.38 1.29
C VAL A 205 -0.35 2.82 2.60
N LEU A 206 -1.19 2.36 3.49
CA LEU A 206 -0.77 1.70 4.73
C LEU A 206 -0.91 0.19 4.59
N GLN A 207 0.09 -0.57 5.04
CA GLN A 207 0.08 -2.02 5.00
C GLN A 207 0.60 -2.64 6.30
N SER A 208 0.22 -3.87 6.59
CA SER A 208 0.75 -4.66 7.71
C SER A 208 0.57 -6.16 7.48
N PHE A 209 1.38 -6.97 8.16
CA PHE A 209 1.16 -8.41 8.33
C PHE A 209 0.04 -8.73 9.33
N GLU A 210 -0.35 -7.78 10.16
CA GLU A 210 -1.41 -7.95 11.15
C GLU A 210 -2.75 -7.45 10.58
N ALA A 211 -3.63 -8.38 10.21
CA ALA A 211 -4.92 -8.06 9.58
C ALA A 211 -5.79 -7.14 10.45
N ASP A 212 -5.74 -7.30 11.78
CA ASP A 212 -6.50 -6.47 12.71
C ASP A 212 -6.03 -5.01 12.68
N SER A 213 -4.73 -4.77 12.49
CA SER A 213 -4.18 -3.42 12.33
C SER A 213 -4.63 -2.80 11.01
N VAL A 214 -4.60 -3.54 9.90
CA VAL A 214 -5.10 -3.06 8.60
C VAL A 214 -6.59 -2.70 8.70
N ARG A 215 -7.39 -3.54 9.38
CA ARG A 215 -8.81 -3.27 9.64
C ARG A 215 -9.00 -2.01 10.48
N THR A 216 -8.20 -1.83 11.52
CA THR A 216 -8.24 -0.63 12.37
C THR A 216 -7.93 0.63 11.56
N VAL A 217 -6.90 0.60 10.70
CA VAL A 217 -6.59 1.72 9.79
C VAL A 217 -7.78 2.03 8.89
N HIS A 218 -8.39 1.00 8.28
CA HIS A 218 -9.56 1.18 7.41
C HIS A 218 -10.76 1.77 8.17
N GLU A 219 -11.02 1.34 9.40
CA GLU A 219 -12.11 1.86 10.23
C GLU A 219 -11.89 3.33 10.61
N LEU A 220 -10.64 3.73 10.93
CA LEU A 220 -10.27 5.09 11.29
C LEU A 220 -10.21 6.02 10.05
N ALA A 221 -9.77 5.52 8.92
CA ALA A 221 -9.59 6.29 7.68
C ALA A 221 -10.18 5.55 6.46
N PRO A 222 -11.54 5.37 6.36
CA PRO A 222 -12.17 4.47 5.37
C PRO A 222 -12.06 4.93 3.91
N ARG A 223 -11.33 5.99 3.64
CA ARG A 223 -11.01 6.47 2.29
C ARG A 223 -9.54 6.23 1.91
N LEU A 224 -8.72 5.79 2.87
CA LEU A 224 -7.33 5.49 2.64
C LEU A 224 -7.20 4.09 2.03
N GLU A 225 -6.34 3.95 1.02
CA GLU A 225 -5.98 2.65 0.45
C GLU A 225 -5.13 1.86 1.46
N THR A 226 -5.46 0.60 1.67
CA THR A 226 -4.77 -0.28 2.61
C THR A 226 -4.36 -1.58 1.96
N GLY A 227 -3.31 -2.23 2.49
CA GLY A 227 -2.77 -3.49 2.01
C GLY A 227 -2.56 -4.51 3.13
N PHE A 228 -2.85 -5.76 2.87
CA PHE A 228 -2.49 -6.86 3.75
C PHE A 228 -1.25 -7.59 3.22
N LEU A 229 -0.20 -7.65 4.03
CA LEU A 229 1.01 -8.41 3.75
C LEU A 229 0.80 -9.88 4.10
N GLY A 230 0.75 -10.74 3.09
CA GLY A 230 0.56 -12.17 3.29
C GLY A 230 -0.14 -12.86 2.14
N THR A 231 -0.35 -14.17 2.31
CA THR A 231 -0.96 -15.05 1.31
C THR A 231 -2.18 -15.75 1.92
N PRO A 232 -3.30 -15.02 2.16
CA PRO A 232 -4.50 -15.66 2.71
C PRO A 232 -5.02 -16.74 1.76
N PRO A 233 -5.64 -17.82 2.27
CA PRO A 233 -6.31 -18.82 1.44
C PRO A 233 -7.34 -18.14 0.52
N VAL A 234 -7.47 -18.63 -0.72
CA VAL A 234 -8.40 -18.06 -1.72
C VAL A 234 -9.83 -17.93 -1.16
N ALA A 235 -10.27 -18.91 -0.35
CA ALA A 235 -11.61 -18.88 0.27
C ALA A 235 -11.81 -17.73 1.27
N GLU A 236 -10.72 -17.18 1.84
CA GLU A 236 -10.75 -16.12 2.84
C GLU A 236 -10.52 -14.71 2.22
N ILE A 237 -10.08 -14.61 0.95
CA ILE A 237 -9.85 -13.33 0.28
C ILE A 237 -11.04 -12.37 0.42
N PRO A 238 -12.32 -12.81 0.31
CA PRO A 238 -13.46 -11.91 0.51
C PRO A 238 -13.52 -11.24 1.89
N GLU A 239 -12.99 -11.87 2.94
CA GLU A 239 -12.96 -11.31 4.30
C GLU A 239 -11.92 -10.17 4.38
N TYR A 240 -10.77 -10.34 3.73
CA TYR A 240 -9.75 -9.29 3.63
C TYR A 240 -10.20 -8.12 2.76
N ALA A 241 -10.98 -8.39 1.71
CA ALA A 241 -11.54 -7.38 0.82
C ALA A 241 -12.55 -6.43 1.49
N GLU A 242 -12.99 -6.73 2.71
CA GLU A 242 -13.82 -5.80 3.49
C GLU A 242 -13.03 -4.58 3.98
N PHE A 243 -11.69 -4.69 4.12
CA PHE A 243 -10.85 -3.66 4.70
C PHE A 243 -9.51 -3.44 3.99
N ALA A 244 -9.16 -4.24 2.99
CA ALA A 244 -7.91 -4.09 2.23
C ALA A 244 -8.18 -3.94 0.73
N ASP A 245 -7.42 -3.07 0.06
CA ASP A 245 -7.42 -2.86 -1.38
C ASP A 245 -6.33 -3.66 -2.08
N GLN A 246 -5.36 -4.14 -1.31
CA GLN A 246 -4.22 -4.89 -1.80
C GLN A 246 -3.99 -6.13 -0.95
N ILE A 247 -3.62 -7.24 -1.62
CA ILE A 247 -3.03 -8.43 -1.00
C ILE A 247 -1.60 -8.53 -1.52
N ASN A 248 -0.64 -8.49 -0.60
CA ASN A 248 0.78 -8.34 -0.91
C ASN A 248 1.57 -9.59 -0.49
N PRO A 249 1.50 -10.71 -1.26
CA PRO A 249 2.21 -11.95 -0.97
C PRO A 249 3.69 -11.88 -1.32
N ARG A 250 4.49 -12.77 -0.73
CA ARG A 250 5.85 -13.02 -1.18
C ARG A 250 5.84 -13.60 -2.60
N HIS A 251 6.82 -13.22 -3.41
CA HIS A 251 6.95 -13.70 -4.79
C HIS A 251 6.98 -15.24 -4.91
N ALA A 252 7.50 -15.93 -3.88
CA ALA A 252 7.60 -17.39 -3.84
C ALA A 252 6.24 -18.09 -3.67
N ASP A 253 5.23 -17.36 -3.19
CA ASP A 253 3.89 -17.88 -2.91
C ASP A 253 2.91 -17.61 -4.06
N LEU A 254 3.37 -16.94 -5.13
CA LEU A 254 2.54 -16.54 -6.26
C LEU A 254 2.35 -17.66 -7.29
N THR A 255 1.11 -17.77 -7.76
CA THR A 255 0.73 -18.49 -8.98
C THR A 255 -0.22 -17.61 -9.79
N GLU A 256 -0.33 -17.86 -11.10
CA GLU A 256 -1.29 -17.16 -11.96
C GLU A 256 -2.73 -17.29 -11.44
N GLU A 257 -3.10 -18.49 -10.96
CA GLU A 257 -4.42 -18.75 -10.39
C GLU A 257 -4.67 -17.94 -9.10
N TYR A 258 -3.64 -17.78 -8.26
CA TYR A 258 -3.77 -16.99 -7.04
C TYR A 258 -3.95 -15.51 -7.35
N VAL A 259 -3.12 -14.94 -8.23
CA VAL A 259 -3.23 -13.54 -8.68
C VAL A 259 -4.61 -13.27 -9.27
N ALA A 260 -5.06 -14.13 -10.19
CA ALA A 260 -6.39 -14.00 -10.80
C ALA A 260 -7.53 -14.10 -9.76
N SER A 261 -7.39 -14.98 -8.75
CA SER A 261 -8.37 -15.13 -7.68
C SER A 261 -8.48 -13.86 -6.85
N VAL A 262 -7.34 -13.26 -6.45
CA VAL A 262 -7.30 -11.98 -5.71
C VAL A 262 -7.97 -10.88 -6.54
N GLN A 263 -7.53 -10.69 -7.79
CA GLN A 263 -8.02 -9.62 -8.67
C GLN A 263 -9.49 -9.79 -9.08
N SER A 264 -10.08 -10.98 -8.90
CA SER A 264 -11.50 -11.22 -9.15
C SER A 264 -12.42 -10.64 -8.08
N VAL A 265 -11.88 -10.35 -6.89
CA VAL A 265 -12.61 -9.81 -5.73
C VAL A 265 -12.48 -8.27 -5.73
N ARG A 266 -13.51 -7.59 -5.23
CA ARG A 266 -13.49 -6.12 -5.11
C ARG A 266 -13.24 -5.73 -3.67
N GLY A 267 -12.29 -4.84 -3.47
CA GLY A 267 -11.96 -4.24 -2.18
C GLY A 267 -12.98 -3.19 -1.72
N PRO A 268 -12.74 -2.55 -0.57
CA PRO A 268 -13.68 -1.64 0.09
C PRO A 268 -14.03 -0.42 -0.78
N HIS A 269 -13.14 -0.02 -1.68
CA HIS A 269 -13.39 1.08 -2.62
C HIS A 269 -14.06 0.63 -3.94
N GLY A 270 -14.57 -0.61 -4.02
CA GLY A 270 -15.33 -1.14 -5.15
C GLY A 270 -14.50 -1.46 -6.40
N ARG A 271 -13.18 -1.43 -6.33
CA ARG A 271 -12.25 -1.80 -7.40
C ARG A 271 -11.70 -3.22 -7.18
N PRO A 272 -11.26 -3.92 -8.22
CA PRO A 272 -10.53 -5.17 -8.05
C PRO A 272 -9.38 -5.00 -7.05
N LEU A 273 -9.18 -5.98 -6.18
CA LEU A 273 -8.00 -6.04 -5.32
C LEU A 273 -6.75 -6.03 -6.19
N LYS A 274 -5.70 -5.38 -5.71
CA LYS A 274 -4.38 -5.38 -6.33
C LYS A 274 -3.48 -6.43 -5.68
N VAL A 275 -2.50 -6.91 -6.44
CA VAL A 275 -1.45 -7.80 -5.95
C VAL A 275 -0.11 -7.11 -6.10
N TYR A 276 0.53 -6.78 -4.97
CA TYR A 276 1.92 -6.35 -4.95
C TYR A 276 2.79 -7.46 -4.38
N THR A 277 4.01 -7.62 -4.89
CA THR A 277 4.87 -8.72 -4.44
C THR A 277 6.28 -8.24 -4.10
N TRP A 278 6.93 -8.94 -3.16
CA TRP A 278 8.21 -8.61 -2.55
C TRP A 278 9.04 -9.86 -2.24
N THR A 279 10.35 -9.77 -2.04
CA THR A 279 11.25 -8.73 -2.56
C THR A 279 11.85 -9.26 -3.86
N VAL A 280 11.80 -8.47 -4.92
CA VAL A 280 12.21 -8.90 -6.28
C VAL A 280 13.40 -8.06 -6.71
N ASN A 281 14.59 -8.68 -6.80
CA ASN A 281 15.86 -7.97 -6.96
C ASN A 281 16.62 -8.35 -8.24
N ASP A 282 16.04 -9.20 -9.09
CA ASP A 282 16.66 -9.57 -10.36
C ASP A 282 15.66 -9.55 -11.52
N GLY A 283 16.19 -9.34 -12.73
CA GLY A 283 15.37 -9.15 -13.90
C GLY A 283 14.62 -10.40 -14.36
N GLU A 284 15.12 -11.59 -14.10
CA GLU A 284 14.45 -12.84 -14.47
C GLU A 284 13.22 -13.06 -13.58
N LEU A 285 13.38 -12.85 -12.26
CA LEU A 285 12.29 -12.90 -11.31
C LEU A 285 11.25 -11.82 -11.62
N ALA A 286 11.70 -10.60 -11.94
CA ALA A 286 10.82 -9.48 -12.28
C ALA A 286 9.91 -9.83 -13.47
N ASN A 287 10.46 -10.39 -14.54
CA ASN A 287 9.66 -10.83 -15.68
C ASN A 287 8.68 -11.96 -15.29
N ARG A 288 9.14 -12.97 -14.52
CA ARG A 288 8.26 -14.06 -14.08
C ARG A 288 7.06 -13.56 -13.29
N VAL A 289 7.25 -12.64 -12.32
CA VAL A 289 6.11 -12.14 -11.52
C VAL A 289 5.23 -11.20 -12.34
N ALA A 290 5.80 -10.41 -13.25
CA ALA A 290 5.02 -9.59 -14.19
C ALA A 290 4.14 -10.43 -15.11
N ASP A 291 4.65 -11.56 -15.61
CA ASP A 291 3.89 -12.51 -16.44
C ASP A 291 2.71 -13.15 -15.67
N LEU A 292 2.79 -13.23 -14.32
CA LEU A 292 1.66 -13.65 -13.47
C LEU A 292 0.57 -12.58 -13.35
N GLY A 293 0.81 -11.34 -13.81
CA GLY A 293 -0.15 -10.26 -13.82
C GLY A 293 -0.23 -9.46 -12.51
N VAL A 294 0.85 -9.40 -11.72
CA VAL A 294 0.90 -8.58 -10.51
C VAL A 294 0.77 -7.08 -10.83
N ASP A 295 0.13 -6.31 -9.94
CA ASP A 295 -0.07 -4.87 -10.08
C ASP A 295 1.15 -4.05 -9.63
N GLY A 296 1.97 -4.61 -8.72
CA GLY A 296 3.16 -3.94 -8.20
C GLY A 296 4.28 -4.89 -7.83
N ILE A 297 5.51 -4.38 -7.91
CA ILE A 297 6.75 -5.06 -7.53
C ILE A 297 7.52 -4.19 -6.56
N ILE A 298 7.86 -4.75 -5.41
CA ILE A 298 8.64 -4.11 -4.34
C ILE A 298 10.07 -4.66 -4.42
N SER A 299 11.08 -3.77 -4.53
CA SER A 299 12.47 -4.14 -4.85
C SER A 299 13.49 -3.25 -4.14
N ASP A 300 14.61 -3.86 -3.72
CA ASP A 300 15.79 -3.15 -3.20
C ASP A 300 16.55 -2.42 -4.33
N VAL A 301 16.36 -2.87 -5.60
CA VAL A 301 17.07 -2.38 -6.79
C VAL A 301 16.06 -2.05 -7.93
N PRO A 302 15.18 -1.05 -7.72
CA PRO A 302 14.04 -0.81 -8.60
C PRO A 302 14.42 -0.44 -10.04
N ASP A 303 15.58 0.11 -10.28
CA ASP A 303 16.11 0.42 -11.63
C ASP A 303 16.48 -0.85 -12.39
N VAL A 304 17.06 -1.87 -11.73
CA VAL A 304 17.36 -3.18 -12.32
C VAL A 304 16.06 -3.86 -12.77
N VAL A 305 15.05 -3.86 -11.90
CA VAL A 305 13.72 -4.39 -12.21
C VAL A 305 13.08 -3.63 -13.39
N ARG A 306 13.13 -2.30 -13.35
CA ARG A 306 12.60 -1.46 -14.45
C ARG A 306 13.28 -1.74 -15.78
N ALA A 307 14.60 -1.93 -15.77
CA ALA A 307 15.36 -2.20 -16.98
C ALA A 307 14.97 -3.56 -17.60
N ALA A 308 14.65 -4.56 -16.77
CA ALA A 308 14.23 -5.88 -17.22
C ALA A 308 12.80 -5.90 -17.79
N LEU A 309 11.89 -5.07 -17.23
CA LEU A 309 10.49 -4.99 -17.66
C LEU A 309 10.25 -4.12 -18.91
N ARG A 310 11.28 -3.49 -19.46
CA ARG A 310 11.16 -2.78 -20.75
C ARG A 310 11.04 -3.76 -21.89
N PRO A 311 10.07 -3.58 -22.81
CA PRO A 311 9.91 -4.42 -23.99
C PRO A 311 11.07 -4.29 -24.98
#